data_bd0ee20f95394c9fbf995e0f8fe9779e
#
_entry.id   bd0ee20f95394c9fbf995e0f8fe9779e
#
_cell.length_a   1.000
_cell.length_b   1.000
_cell.length_c   1.000
_cell.angle_alpha   90.00
_cell.angle_beta   90.00
_cell.angle_gamma   90.00
#
_symmetry.space_group_name_H-M   'P 1'
#
loop_
_entity.id
_entity.type
_entity.pdbx_description
1 polymer ?
#
loop_
_entity_poly.entity_id
_entity_poly.type
_entity_poly.pdbx_seq_one_letter_code
_entity_poly.pdbx_strand_id
1 'polypeptide(L)'
;MPVPAFNLYPPFSIVRVSHTELVVRDLATSRAFYVDTLGLQVTFEDSRMICLRAMEERGHHCLILCKGDDPVSRYLAFRVFSEEDLDKAEAHFAGQGRETSWVERPFQGRTLRVLDPHGIPLEFYFEMERLATIHQKYALYRGVKPLRIDHFNCFSPHVDDSVAFYNDIGFRTTEYTEDKDTGRLWAAWMHRKGGVHDIAFTNGTGPRLHHIAFWVPTPMNIIDLLDLMATTGYVDNIERGPGRHGIANAFFLYILDPDGHRTEIYCSDYQTVDPDHEPIHWDLKDPQRQTLWGAPAPRSWFEHGTLFDGTEPRESELKAQPIIAP
;
A
#
# COMPACT_ATOMS: atom_id res chain seq x y z
N MET A 1 -12.62 18.70 13.61
CA MET A 1 -11.73 18.13 12.59
C MET A 1 -12.57 17.17 11.75
N PRO A 2 -12.38 17.07 10.44
CA PRO A 2 -13.17 16.18 9.59
C PRO A 2 -12.82 14.68 9.79
N VAL A 3 -11.69 14.39 10.46
CA VAL A 3 -11.31 13.02 10.81
C VAL A 3 -11.87 12.64 12.19
N PRO A 4 -12.31 11.37 12.38
CA PRO A 4 -12.82 10.92 13.67
C PRO A 4 -11.73 10.88 14.75
N ALA A 5 -12.13 10.97 16.02
CA ALA A 5 -11.24 10.70 17.13
C ALA A 5 -10.69 9.27 17.05
N PHE A 6 -9.44 9.06 17.49
CA PHE A 6 -8.80 7.75 17.42
C PHE A 6 -9.53 6.71 18.27
N ASN A 7 -9.78 5.56 17.68
CA ASN A 7 -10.19 4.38 18.42
C ASN A 7 -8.95 3.71 19.02
N LEU A 8 -8.62 4.07 20.26
CA LEU A 8 -7.46 3.51 20.99
C LEU A 8 -7.70 2.10 21.53
N TYR A 9 -8.97 1.65 21.55
CA TYR A 9 -9.39 0.33 22.05
C TYR A 9 -10.17 -0.42 20.95
N PRO A 10 -9.50 -0.77 19.83
CA PRO A 10 -10.18 -1.41 18.71
C PRO A 10 -10.71 -2.81 19.10
N PRO A 11 -11.71 -3.33 18.37
CA PRO A 11 -12.32 -4.63 18.66
C PRO A 11 -11.34 -5.80 18.53
N PHE A 12 -10.31 -5.65 17.70
CA PHE A 12 -9.21 -6.61 17.52
C PHE A 12 -7.91 -5.87 17.15
N SER A 13 -6.77 -6.52 17.32
CA SER A 13 -5.46 -5.87 17.18
C SER A 13 -4.81 -6.16 15.83
N ILE A 14 -4.81 -5.18 14.93
CA ILE A 14 -4.01 -5.21 13.70
C ILE A 14 -2.60 -4.73 14.02
N VAL A 15 -1.58 -5.44 13.53
CA VAL A 15 -0.16 -5.10 13.74
C VAL A 15 0.35 -4.15 12.67
N ARG A 16 0.15 -4.54 11.40
CA ARG A 16 0.68 -3.80 10.24
C ARG A 16 0.11 -4.28 8.91
N VAL A 17 0.34 -3.51 7.87
CA VAL A 17 0.29 -3.97 6.47
C VAL A 17 1.20 -5.20 6.29
N SER A 18 0.79 -6.14 5.44
CA SER A 18 1.54 -7.38 5.26
C SER A 18 1.90 -7.68 3.81
N HIS A 19 0.92 -8.00 2.99
CA HIS A 19 1.16 -8.41 1.60
C HIS A 19 -0.07 -8.17 0.72
N THR A 20 0.15 -8.29 -0.59
CA THR A 20 -0.90 -8.36 -1.60
C THR A 20 -0.55 -9.42 -2.64
N GLU A 21 -1.54 -9.86 -3.40
CA GLU A 21 -1.37 -10.73 -4.55
C GLU A 21 -1.74 -9.97 -5.83
N LEU A 22 -0.78 -9.82 -6.73
CA LEU A 22 -0.96 -9.20 -8.04
C LEU A 22 -1.04 -10.28 -9.13
N VAL A 23 -2.02 -10.17 -10.00
CA VAL A 23 -2.10 -10.97 -11.21
C VAL A 23 -1.26 -10.30 -12.29
N VAL A 24 -0.35 -11.07 -12.89
CA VAL A 24 0.60 -10.62 -13.93
C VAL A 24 0.51 -11.54 -15.15
N ARG A 25 0.70 -10.99 -16.34
CA ARG A 25 0.56 -11.76 -17.59
C ARG A 25 1.73 -12.72 -17.81
N ASP A 26 2.93 -12.28 -17.45
CA ASP A 26 4.15 -13.06 -17.63
C ASP A 26 5.03 -13.05 -16.41
N LEU A 27 5.15 -14.22 -15.74
CA LEU A 27 5.94 -14.36 -14.52
C LEU A 27 7.43 -14.10 -14.73
N ALA A 28 7.99 -14.45 -15.90
CA ALA A 28 9.41 -14.26 -16.15
C ALA A 28 9.74 -12.77 -16.29
N THR A 29 8.91 -12.01 -17.00
CA THR A 29 9.06 -10.57 -17.15
C THR A 29 8.87 -9.86 -15.80
N SER A 30 7.85 -10.22 -15.03
CA SER A 30 7.62 -9.63 -13.71
C SER A 30 8.74 -10.01 -12.72
N ARG A 31 9.27 -11.23 -12.81
CA ARG A 31 10.43 -11.66 -12.02
C ARG A 31 11.66 -10.78 -12.31
N ALA A 32 11.97 -10.53 -13.58
CA ALA A 32 13.08 -9.66 -13.95
C ALA A 32 12.92 -8.23 -13.37
N PHE A 33 11.70 -7.72 -13.35
CA PHE A 33 11.41 -6.42 -12.74
C PHE A 33 11.55 -6.43 -11.21
N TYR A 34 10.82 -7.30 -10.51
CA TYR A 34 10.77 -7.28 -9.04
C TYR A 34 12.01 -7.88 -8.36
N VAL A 35 12.65 -8.87 -8.97
CA VAL A 35 13.82 -9.56 -8.39
C VAL A 35 15.12 -8.98 -8.89
N ASP A 36 15.31 -8.91 -10.22
CA ASP A 36 16.61 -8.56 -10.79
C ASP A 36 16.83 -7.04 -10.77
N THR A 37 15.76 -6.23 -10.90
CA THR A 37 15.84 -4.76 -10.86
C THR A 37 15.57 -4.20 -9.46
N LEU A 38 14.43 -4.50 -8.84
CA LEU A 38 14.11 -3.98 -7.50
C LEU A 38 14.89 -4.68 -6.39
N GLY A 39 15.13 -5.98 -6.49
CA GLY A 39 15.93 -6.73 -5.54
C GLY A 39 15.12 -7.44 -4.45
N LEU A 40 13.82 -7.67 -4.66
CA LEU A 40 13.04 -8.54 -3.80
C LEU A 40 13.56 -9.98 -3.88
N GLN A 41 13.39 -10.74 -2.80
CA GLN A 41 13.90 -12.10 -2.73
C GLN A 41 12.82 -13.12 -3.00
N VAL A 42 13.09 -14.06 -3.90
CA VAL A 42 12.22 -15.22 -4.16
C VAL A 42 12.25 -16.13 -2.94
N THR A 43 11.07 -16.49 -2.45
CA THR A 43 10.88 -17.44 -1.35
C THR A 43 10.23 -18.73 -1.83
N PHE A 44 9.42 -18.63 -2.88
CA PHE A 44 8.82 -19.74 -3.61
C PHE A 44 8.57 -19.34 -5.07
N GLU A 45 8.73 -20.28 -6.00
CA GLU A 45 8.45 -20.07 -7.41
C GLU A 45 8.00 -21.38 -8.06
N ASP A 46 6.90 -21.32 -8.81
CA ASP A 46 6.45 -22.39 -9.69
C ASP A 46 5.90 -21.81 -11.02
N SER A 47 5.26 -22.65 -11.85
CA SER A 47 4.69 -22.19 -13.14
C SER A 47 3.47 -21.28 -13.00
N ARG A 48 2.91 -21.10 -11.81
CA ARG A 48 1.68 -20.34 -11.54
C ARG A 48 1.91 -19.10 -10.70
N MET A 49 2.92 -19.10 -9.82
CA MET A 49 3.16 -17.99 -8.90
C MET A 49 4.62 -17.83 -8.50
N ILE A 50 4.95 -16.61 -8.07
CA ILE A 50 6.21 -16.27 -7.42
C ILE A 50 5.88 -15.57 -6.10
N CYS A 51 6.41 -16.06 -4.99
CA CYS A 51 6.34 -15.40 -3.70
C CYS A 51 7.63 -14.62 -3.44
N LEU A 52 7.50 -13.37 -3.04
CA LEU A 52 8.60 -12.44 -2.86
C LEU A 52 8.59 -11.84 -1.46
N ARG A 53 9.77 -11.62 -0.89
CA ARG A 53 9.93 -10.85 0.36
C ARG A 53 10.97 -9.75 0.23
N ALA A 54 10.83 -8.72 1.05
CA ALA A 54 11.85 -7.69 1.25
C ALA A 54 12.87 -8.10 2.34
N MET A 55 13.93 -7.31 2.53
CA MET A 55 15.11 -7.68 3.34
C MET A 55 14.83 -7.89 4.83
N GLU A 56 13.93 -7.09 5.43
CA GLU A 56 13.57 -7.17 6.85
C GLU A 56 12.45 -8.17 7.12
N GLU A 57 11.76 -8.65 6.09
CA GLU A 57 10.61 -9.52 6.25
C GLU A 57 11.03 -10.90 6.76
N ARG A 58 10.41 -11.35 7.84
CA ARG A 58 10.57 -12.71 8.36
C ARG A 58 9.41 -13.64 7.99
N GLY A 59 8.27 -13.06 7.59
CA GLY A 59 7.18 -13.79 6.96
C GLY A 59 7.61 -14.30 5.59
N HIS A 60 6.95 -15.36 5.14
CA HIS A 60 7.27 -16.02 3.89
C HIS A 60 7.27 -15.05 2.70
N HIS A 61 6.29 -14.14 2.63
CA HIS A 61 6.16 -13.20 1.53
C HIS A 61 5.54 -11.87 1.96
N CYS A 62 5.82 -10.82 1.19
CA CYS A 62 5.14 -9.53 1.24
C CYS A 62 4.53 -9.15 -0.12
N LEU A 63 4.82 -9.89 -1.17
CA LEU A 63 4.23 -9.77 -2.50
C LEU A 63 4.11 -11.15 -3.12
N ILE A 64 2.95 -11.44 -3.71
CA ILE A 64 2.72 -12.64 -4.53
C ILE A 64 2.42 -12.17 -5.94
N LEU A 65 3.09 -12.75 -6.93
CA LEU A 65 2.80 -12.58 -8.34
C LEU A 65 2.14 -13.87 -8.83
N CYS A 66 0.91 -13.79 -9.32
CA CYS A 66 0.19 -14.93 -9.89
C CYS A 66 -0.02 -14.74 -11.38
N LYS A 67 0.20 -15.80 -12.15
CA LYS A 67 -0.05 -15.77 -13.59
C LYS A 67 -1.54 -15.66 -13.90
N GLY A 68 -1.92 -14.75 -14.80
CA GLY A 68 -3.28 -14.60 -15.31
C GLY A 68 -3.35 -13.58 -16.44
N ASP A 69 -4.48 -13.50 -17.11
CA ASP A 69 -4.62 -12.67 -18.32
C ASP A 69 -4.97 -11.21 -17.98
N ASP A 70 -5.71 -10.99 -16.89
CA ASP A 70 -6.18 -9.68 -16.48
C ASP A 70 -5.42 -9.19 -15.25
N PRO A 71 -4.55 -8.17 -15.35
CA PRO A 71 -3.82 -7.61 -14.23
C PRO A 71 -4.74 -6.96 -13.20
N VAL A 72 -4.84 -7.58 -12.02
CA VAL A 72 -5.65 -7.13 -10.88
C VAL A 72 -4.90 -7.34 -9.58
N SER A 73 -5.31 -6.67 -8.51
CA SER A 73 -4.95 -7.02 -7.13
C SER A 73 -6.07 -7.87 -6.53
N ARG A 74 -5.74 -9.01 -5.92
CA ARG A 74 -6.77 -9.90 -5.37
C ARG A 74 -7.22 -9.53 -3.98
N TYR A 75 -6.36 -8.91 -3.19
CA TYR A 75 -6.67 -8.48 -1.82
C TYR A 75 -5.56 -7.62 -1.24
N LEU A 76 -5.85 -6.97 -0.12
CA LEU A 76 -4.87 -6.33 0.76
C LEU A 76 -4.84 -7.09 2.08
N ALA A 77 -3.67 -7.56 2.51
CA ALA A 77 -3.55 -8.34 3.73
C ALA A 77 -2.92 -7.55 4.88
N PHE A 78 -3.47 -7.75 6.07
CA PHE A 78 -3.00 -7.18 7.33
C PHE A 78 -2.74 -8.30 8.35
N ARG A 79 -1.63 -8.18 9.05
CA ARG A 79 -1.33 -9.11 10.13
C ARG A 79 -2.02 -8.66 11.41
N VAL A 80 -2.68 -9.59 12.11
CA VAL A 80 -3.22 -9.38 13.45
C VAL A 80 -2.23 -9.86 14.51
N PHE A 81 -2.49 -9.51 15.78
CA PHE A 81 -1.57 -9.78 16.88
C PHE A 81 -1.62 -11.24 17.37
N SER A 82 -2.79 -11.87 17.32
CA SER A 82 -3.02 -13.24 17.80
C SER A 82 -4.08 -13.99 16.98
N GLU A 83 -4.18 -15.31 17.14
CA GLU A 83 -5.28 -16.12 16.60
C GLU A 83 -6.64 -15.66 17.14
N GLU A 84 -6.70 -15.28 18.43
CA GLU A 84 -7.92 -14.77 19.07
C GLU A 84 -8.42 -13.47 18.41
N ASP A 85 -7.51 -12.65 17.87
CA ASP A 85 -7.88 -11.43 17.15
C ASP A 85 -8.61 -11.75 15.84
N LEU A 86 -8.39 -12.93 15.23
CA LEU A 86 -9.16 -13.35 14.06
C LEU A 86 -10.62 -13.67 14.44
N ASP A 87 -10.82 -14.37 15.56
CA ASP A 87 -12.17 -14.68 16.04
C ASP A 87 -12.92 -13.40 16.48
N LYS A 88 -12.20 -12.45 17.11
CA LYS A 88 -12.74 -11.12 17.43
C LYS A 88 -13.09 -10.31 16.17
N ALA A 89 -12.25 -10.37 15.13
CA ALA A 89 -12.51 -9.71 13.87
C ALA A 89 -13.77 -10.26 13.18
N GLU A 90 -13.89 -11.60 13.11
CA GLU A 90 -15.10 -12.24 12.57
C GLU A 90 -16.36 -11.81 13.32
N ALA A 91 -16.33 -11.88 14.65
CA ALA A 91 -17.46 -11.46 15.49
C ALA A 91 -17.83 -9.97 15.31
N HIS A 92 -16.83 -9.10 15.20
CA HIS A 92 -17.01 -7.68 14.98
C HIS A 92 -17.70 -7.41 13.64
N PHE A 93 -17.19 -7.96 12.54
CA PHE A 93 -17.75 -7.77 11.21
C PHE A 93 -19.15 -8.39 11.08
N ALA A 94 -19.36 -9.59 11.62
CA ALA A 94 -20.67 -10.22 11.67
C ALA A 94 -21.70 -9.36 12.47
N GLY A 95 -21.26 -8.77 13.58
CA GLY A 95 -22.07 -7.82 14.37
C GLY A 95 -22.47 -6.57 13.61
N GLN A 96 -21.71 -6.19 12.60
CA GLN A 96 -22.02 -5.08 11.67
C GLN A 96 -22.82 -5.55 10.44
N GLY A 97 -23.21 -6.82 10.35
CA GLY A 97 -23.91 -7.39 9.20
C GLY A 97 -23.04 -7.54 7.95
N ARG A 98 -21.72 -7.56 8.11
CA ARG A 98 -20.79 -7.80 7.00
C ARG A 98 -20.53 -9.28 6.82
N GLU A 99 -20.56 -9.73 5.58
CA GLU A 99 -20.17 -11.11 5.24
C GLU A 99 -18.68 -11.28 5.39
N THR A 100 -18.29 -12.38 6.05
CA THR A 100 -16.90 -12.82 6.20
C THR A 100 -16.76 -14.23 5.65
N SER A 101 -15.55 -14.59 5.26
CA SER A 101 -15.22 -15.95 4.85
C SER A 101 -13.80 -16.33 5.29
N TRP A 102 -13.66 -17.60 5.66
CA TRP A 102 -12.34 -18.18 5.90
C TRP A 102 -11.77 -18.67 4.58
N VAL A 103 -10.55 -18.25 4.26
CA VAL A 103 -9.87 -18.61 3.02
C VAL A 103 -8.54 -19.29 3.32
N GLU A 104 -8.15 -20.23 2.45
CA GLU A 104 -6.84 -20.89 2.52
C GLU A 104 -5.84 -20.15 1.66
N ARG A 105 -4.64 -19.91 2.21
CA ARG A 105 -3.52 -19.28 1.52
C ARG A 105 -2.26 -20.11 1.67
N PRO A 106 -1.45 -20.25 0.60
CA PRO A 106 -0.16 -20.94 0.70
C PRO A 106 0.75 -20.29 1.74
N PHE A 107 1.43 -21.11 2.55
CA PHE A 107 2.40 -20.66 3.56
C PHE A 107 1.82 -19.80 4.70
N GLN A 108 0.50 -19.74 4.83
CA GLN A 108 -0.21 -18.90 5.78
C GLN A 108 -1.23 -19.74 6.55
N GLY A 109 -1.45 -19.37 7.82
CA GLY A 109 -2.49 -19.99 8.66
C GLY A 109 -3.90 -19.51 8.31
N ARG A 110 -4.80 -19.65 9.28
CA ARG A 110 -6.19 -19.18 9.14
C ARG A 110 -6.22 -17.73 8.64
N THR A 111 -7.03 -17.49 7.65
CA THR A 111 -7.15 -16.16 7.03
C THR A 111 -8.61 -15.79 6.90
N LEU A 112 -9.00 -14.68 7.53
CA LEU A 112 -10.34 -14.11 7.47
C LEU A 112 -10.41 -13.09 6.34
N ARG A 113 -11.38 -13.24 5.44
CA ARG A 113 -11.66 -12.27 4.37
C ARG A 113 -12.94 -11.51 4.67
N VAL A 114 -12.92 -10.20 4.39
CA VAL A 114 -14.07 -9.29 4.45
C VAL A 114 -13.92 -8.22 3.36
N LEU A 115 -15.01 -7.63 2.91
CA LEU A 115 -14.97 -6.47 2.03
C LEU A 115 -15.07 -5.17 2.84
N ASP A 116 -14.26 -4.18 2.48
CA ASP A 116 -14.40 -2.83 3.02
C ASP A 116 -15.70 -2.16 2.48
N PRO A 117 -16.04 -0.91 2.89
CA PRO A 117 -17.26 -0.24 2.42
C PRO A 117 -17.39 -0.07 0.91
N HIS A 118 -16.27 -0.06 0.21
CA HIS A 118 -16.22 0.17 -1.23
C HIS A 118 -16.01 -1.13 -2.04
N GLY A 119 -15.78 -2.26 -1.35
CA GLY A 119 -15.58 -3.56 -1.97
C GLY A 119 -14.12 -3.98 -2.08
N ILE A 120 -13.16 -3.27 -1.44
CA ILE A 120 -11.77 -3.73 -1.37
C ILE A 120 -11.72 -5.04 -0.58
N PRO A 121 -11.20 -6.14 -1.15
CA PRO A 121 -11.03 -7.39 -0.43
C PRO A 121 -9.89 -7.25 0.59
N LEU A 122 -10.22 -7.39 1.88
CA LEU A 122 -9.26 -7.37 2.98
C LEU A 122 -9.06 -8.77 3.52
N GLU A 123 -7.83 -9.13 3.83
CA GLU A 123 -7.48 -10.38 4.50
C GLU A 123 -6.74 -10.12 5.80
N PHE A 124 -7.18 -10.80 6.85
CA PHE A 124 -6.56 -10.76 8.17
C PHE A 124 -6.02 -12.14 8.51
N TYR A 125 -4.77 -12.20 8.99
CA TYR A 125 -4.13 -13.44 9.39
C TYR A 125 -3.18 -13.21 10.56
N PHE A 126 -2.88 -14.27 11.32
CA PHE A 126 -1.90 -14.20 12.40
C PHE A 126 -0.60 -14.91 12.02
N GLU A 127 -0.67 -16.18 11.60
CA GLU A 127 0.50 -16.99 11.30
C GLU A 127 0.82 -17.01 9.81
N MET A 128 2.12 -16.94 9.53
CA MET A 128 2.71 -17.17 8.23
C MET A 128 4.03 -17.88 8.45
N GLU A 129 4.39 -18.82 7.57
CA GLU A 129 5.68 -19.49 7.61
C GLU A 129 6.80 -18.46 7.78
N ARG A 130 7.71 -18.73 8.72
CA ARG A 130 8.81 -17.83 9.03
C ARG A 130 10.10 -18.31 8.39
N LEU A 131 10.73 -17.43 7.66
CA LEU A 131 12.03 -17.67 7.04
C LEU A 131 13.18 -17.13 7.90
N ALA A 132 14.38 -17.67 7.67
CA ALA A 132 15.58 -17.18 8.32
C ALA A 132 15.80 -15.69 7.99
N THR A 133 16.20 -14.92 9.00
CA THR A 133 16.58 -13.52 8.78
C THR A 133 17.81 -13.43 7.88
N ILE A 134 17.80 -12.41 7.03
CA ILE A 134 18.95 -12.06 6.18
C ILE A 134 19.62 -10.76 6.60
N HIS A 135 19.22 -10.19 7.75
CA HIS A 135 19.91 -9.04 8.33
C HIS A 135 21.42 -9.33 8.42
N GLN A 136 22.23 -8.35 8.06
CA GLN A 136 23.71 -8.44 8.05
C GLN A 136 24.29 -9.43 7.02
N LYS A 137 23.47 -10.09 6.23
CA LYS A 137 23.92 -10.97 5.14
C LYS A 137 24.01 -10.17 3.82
N TYR A 138 24.83 -9.15 3.82
CA TYR A 138 24.92 -8.18 2.70
C TYR A 138 25.21 -8.82 1.33
N ALA A 139 25.84 -10.00 1.30
CA ALA A 139 26.07 -10.77 0.07
C ALA A 139 24.76 -11.23 -0.61
N LEU A 140 23.63 -11.24 0.11
CA LEU A 140 22.31 -11.60 -0.41
C LEU A 140 21.50 -10.39 -0.89
N TYR A 141 21.93 -9.16 -0.58
CA TYR A 141 21.22 -7.96 -0.94
C TYR A 141 21.41 -7.67 -2.43
N ARG A 142 20.33 -7.40 -3.13
CA ARG A 142 20.28 -7.14 -4.57
C ARG A 142 19.51 -5.87 -4.86
N GLY A 143 19.63 -5.38 -6.09
CA GLY A 143 18.90 -4.22 -6.57
C GLY A 143 19.05 -3.01 -5.65
N VAL A 144 17.92 -2.37 -5.37
CA VAL A 144 17.88 -1.17 -4.54
C VAL A 144 17.65 -1.45 -3.05
N LYS A 145 17.68 -2.72 -2.68
CA LYS A 145 17.62 -3.17 -1.28
C LYS A 145 16.33 -2.74 -0.57
N PRO A 146 15.14 -3.05 -1.11
CA PRO A 146 13.89 -2.75 -0.41
C PRO A 146 13.88 -3.49 0.93
N LEU A 147 13.68 -2.73 2.02
CA LEU A 147 13.77 -3.30 3.36
C LEU A 147 12.48 -3.99 3.78
N ARG A 148 11.34 -3.38 3.49
CA ARG A 148 10.01 -3.91 3.86
C ARG A 148 8.93 -3.36 2.95
N ILE A 149 7.82 -4.10 2.82
CA ILE A 149 6.57 -3.51 2.39
C ILE A 149 6.14 -2.50 3.46
N ASP A 150 5.69 -1.34 3.01
CA ASP A 150 5.39 -0.28 3.96
C ASP A 150 3.92 0.09 4.00
N HIS A 151 3.31 0.32 2.86
CA HIS A 151 1.91 0.70 2.81
C HIS A 151 1.22 0.36 1.49
N PHE A 152 -0.11 0.46 1.53
CA PHE A 152 -0.98 0.54 0.36
C PHE A 152 -1.57 1.93 0.24
N ASN A 153 -1.77 2.40 -0.98
CA ASN A 153 -2.62 3.54 -1.26
C ASN A 153 -3.74 3.10 -2.21
N CYS A 154 -4.96 3.52 -1.93
CA CYS A 154 -6.13 3.16 -2.72
C CYS A 154 -6.89 4.41 -3.19
N PHE A 155 -7.38 4.39 -4.41
CA PHE A 155 -8.44 5.31 -4.79
C PHE A 155 -9.75 4.90 -4.11
N SER A 156 -10.40 5.87 -3.51
CA SER A 156 -11.72 5.72 -2.89
C SER A 156 -12.71 6.69 -3.52
N PRO A 157 -13.91 6.25 -3.88
CA PRO A 157 -14.96 7.15 -4.36
C PRO A 157 -15.51 8.02 -3.24
N HIS A 158 -15.30 7.63 -1.96
CA HIS A 158 -15.75 8.34 -0.79
C HIS A 158 -14.77 8.13 0.39
N VAL A 159 -13.81 9.04 0.53
CA VAL A 159 -12.71 8.91 1.51
C VAL A 159 -13.22 8.94 2.96
N ASP A 160 -14.26 9.73 3.25
CA ASP A 160 -14.84 9.80 4.60
C ASP A 160 -15.32 8.43 5.09
N ASP A 161 -15.98 7.62 4.23
CA ASP A 161 -16.43 6.27 4.58
C ASP A 161 -15.26 5.31 4.82
N SER A 162 -14.23 5.42 3.99
CA SER A 162 -12.99 4.65 4.19
C SER A 162 -12.38 4.98 5.55
N VAL A 163 -12.19 6.26 5.85
CA VAL A 163 -11.61 6.70 7.13
C VAL A 163 -12.44 6.23 8.31
N ALA A 164 -13.77 6.33 8.25
CA ALA A 164 -14.64 5.86 9.31
C ALA A 164 -14.48 4.35 9.58
N PHE A 165 -14.48 3.53 8.51
CA PHE A 165 -14.33 2.08 8.63
C PHE A 165 -12.97 1.68 9.21
N TYR A 166 -11.86 2.25 8.68
CA TYR A 166 -10.53 1.89 9.15
C TYR A 166 -10.25 2.43 10.55
N ASN A 167 -10.82 3.59 10.93
CA ASN A 167 -10.74 4.07 12.31
C ASN A 167 -11.50 3.15 13.28
N ASP A 168 -12.64 2.61 12.90
CA ASP A 168 -13.43 1.67 13.73
C ASP A 168 -12.59 0.42 14.07
N ILE A 169 -11.83 -0.12 13.14
CA ILE A 169 -10.91 -1.25 13.35
C ILE A 169 -9.53 -0.84 13.86
N GLY A 170 -9.38 0.42 14.29
CA GLY A 170 -8.25 0.91 15.07
C GLY A 170 -7.09 1.53 14.28
N PHE A 171 -7.23 1.79 12.97
CA PHE A 171 -6.25 2.63 12.29
C PHE A 171 -6.39 4.07 12.75
N ARG A 172 -5.27 4.76 12.88
CA ARG A 172 -5.21 6.16 13.30
C ARG A 172 -4.75 7.03 12.14
N THR A 173 -5.42 8.15 11.94
CA THR A 173 -5.03 9.11 10.89
C THR A 173 -3.78 9.88 11.32
N THR A 174 -2.75 9.88 10.51
CA THR A 174 -1.54 10.69 10.71
C THR A 174 -1.62 12.02 9.99
N GLU A 175 -2.14 11.97 8.78
CA GLU A 175 -2.31 13.13 7.92
C GLU A 175 -3.61 13.03 7.14
N TYR A 176 -4.21 14.18 6.81
CA TYR A 176 -5.36 14.23 5.92
C TYR A 176 -5.35 15.49 5.07
N THR A 177 -5.96 15.38 3.90
CA THR A 177 -6.23 16.51 3.01
C THR A 177 -7.71 16.78 3.01
N GLU A 178 -8.07 18.03 3.27
CA GLU A 178 -9.45 18.51 3.27
C GLU A 178 -9.71 19.40 2.05
N ASP A 179 -10.83 19.17 1.40
CA ASP A 179 -11.44 20.14 0.49
C ASP A 179 -12.25 21.15 1.34
N LYS A 180 -11.68 22.31 1.59
CA LYS A 180 -12.33 23.35 2.40
C LYS A 180 -13.62 23.91 1.80
N ASP A 181 -13.82 23.78 0.50
CA ASP A 181 -15.02 24.26 -0.16
C ASP A 181 -16.24 23.35 0.18
N THR A 182 -15.99 22.06 0.40
CA THR A 182 -17.03 21.07 0.75
C THR A 182 -16.97 20.57 2.18
N GLY A 183 -15.85 20.79 2.88
CA GLY A 183 -15.57 20.26 4.22
C GLY A 183 -15.35 18.75 4.24
N ARG A 184 -15.13 18.11 3.09
CA ARG A 184 -14.96 16.66 2.95
C ARG A 184 -13.48 16.27 2.82
N LEU A 185 -13.19 15.03 3.19
CA LEU A 185 -11.85 14.48 3.02
C LEU A 185 -11.57 14.18 1.55
N TRP A 186 -10.44 14.73 1.06
CA TRP A 186 -9.87 14.40 -0.23
C TRP A 186 -8.93 13.19 -0.16
N ALA A 187 -8.15 13.08 0.92
CA ALA A 187 -7.24 11.98 1.15
C ALA A 187 -6.95 11.84 2.66
N ALA A 188 -6.57 10.63 3.08
CA ALA A 188 -6.14 10.36 4.45
C ALA A 188 -5.07 9.26 4.48
N TRP A 189 -4.10 9.40 5.37
CA TRP A 189 -3.04 8.45 5.65
C TRP A 189 -3.24 7.87 7.04
N MET A 190 -3.33 6.54 7.14
CA MET A 190 -3.73 5.87 8.36
C MET A 190 -2.78 4.73 8.72
N HIS A 191 -2.44 4.60 9.99
CA HIS A 191 -1.43 3.66 10.46
C HIS A 191 -1.88 2.77 11.61
N ARG A 192 -1.17 1.65 11.75
CA ARG A 192 -1.12 0.76 12.92
C ARG A 192 0.29 0.63 13.45
N LYS A 193 1.28 0.46 12.55
CA LYS A 193 2.70 0.47 12.92
C LYS A 193 3.18 1.89 13.26
N GLY A 194 4.40 2.04 13.74
CA GLY A 194 4.99 3.33 14.11
C GLY A 194 5.41 4.26 12.96
N GLY A 195 5.14 3.88 11.70
CA GLY A 195 5.36 4.75 10.53
C GLY A 195 4.17 5.67 10.25
N VAL A 196 4.27 6.45 9.18
CA VAL A 196 3.22 7.42 8.84
C VAL A 196 1.92 6.73 8.44
N HIS A 197 1.97 5.65 7.67
CA HIS A 197 0.77 4.92 7.30
C HIS A 197 1.04 3.45 6.96
N ASP A 198 0.02 2.63 7.10
CA ASP A 198 -0.11 1.28 6.55
C ASP A 198 -1.04 1.26 5.35
N ILE A 199 -2.01 2.18 5.34
CA ILE A 199 -2.95 2.37 4.24
C ILE A 199 -3.28 3.85 4.08
N ALA A 200 -3.46 4.27 2.85
CA ALA A 200 -3.92 5.61 2.52
C ALA A 200 -5.08 5.53 1.52
N PHE A 201 -5.93 6.53 1.58
CA PHE A 201 -7.05 6.70 0.65
C PHE A 201 -6.94 8.06 -0.03
N THR A 202 -7.09 8.05 -1.34
CA THR A 202 -7.12 9.27 -2.15
C THR A 202 -8.41 9.29 -2.96
N ASN A 203 -9.07 10.43 -3.00
CA ASN A 203 -10.29 10.61 -3.78
C ASN A 203 -10.03 10.33 -5.26
N GLY A 204 -10.88 9.51 -5.87
CA GLY A 204 -10.80 9.14 -7.28
C GLY A 204 -11.78 8.05 -7.67
N THR A 205 -11.73 7.64 -8.93
CA THR A 205 -12.51 6.50 -9.42
C THR A 205 -12.00 5.22 -8.76
N GLY A 206 -12.78 4.68 -7.85
CA GLY A 206 -12.40 3.55 -7.00
C GLY A 206 -13.56 2.60 -6.66
N PRO A 207 -13.27 1.46 -5.99
CA PRO A 207 -11.97 1.13 -5.43
C PRO A 207 -10.95 0.67 -6.47
N ARG A 208 -9.71 1.15 -6.35
CA ARG A 208 -8.55 0.68 -7.11
C ARG A 208 -7.31 0.77 -6.23
N LEU A 209 -6.41 -0.18 -6.34
CA LEU A 209 -5.09 -0.05 -5.74
C LEU A 209 -4.28 0.97 -6.53
N HIS A 210 -3.97 2.12 -5.90
CA HIS A 210 -3.14 3.14 -6.51
C HIS A 210 -1.69 2.69 -6.58
N HIS A 211 -1.13 2.22 -5.45
CA HIS A 211 0.21 1.64 -5.38
C HIS A 211 0.42 0.76 -4.14
N ILE A 212 1.42 -0.10 -4.24
CA ILE A 212 2.11 -0.71 -3.12
C ILE A 212 3.42 0.05 -2.90
N ALA A 213 3.88 0.16 -1.65
CA ALA A 213 5.11 0.88 -1.35
C ALA A 213 6.14 0.01 -0.64
N PHE A 214 7.41 0.17 -1.04
CA PHE A 214 8.56 -0.42 -0.37
C PHE A 214 9.48 0.66 0.18
N TRP A 215 9.87 0.49 1.44
CA TRP A 215 10.79 1.39 2.10
C TRP A 215 12.24 0.99 1.81
N VAL A 216 13.07 1.99 1.47
CA VAL A 216 14.51 1.82 1.21
C VAL A 216 15.33 2.63 2.21
N PRO A 217 16.59 2.26 2.50
CA PRO A 217 17.39 2.87 3.57
C PRO A 217 17.68 4.35 3.36
N THR A 218 17.94 4.76 2.13
CA THR A 218 18.44 6.11 1.82
C THR A 218 17.94 6.61 0.47
N PRO A 219 17.93 7.93 0.23
CA PRO A 219 17.65 8.49 -1.10
C PRO A 219 18.57 7.95 -2.21
N MET A 220 19.79 7.56 -1.87
CA MET A 220 20.73 7.00 -2.88
C MET A 220 20.21 5.69 -3.49
N ASN A 221 19.47 4.87 -2.72
CA ASN A 221 18.86 3.66 -3.28
C ASN A 221 17.84 3.98 -4.38
N ILE A 222 17.16 5.13 -4.29
CA ILE A 222 16.23 5.62 -5.32
C ILE A 222 17.00 6.10 -6.56
N ILE A 223 18.14 6.77 -6.38
CA ILE A 223 19.00 7.18 -7.50
C ILE A 223 19.60 5.95 -8.18
N ASP A 224 20.11 4.98 -7.40
CA ASP A 224 20.61 3.70 -7.93
C ASP A 224 19.53 2.96 -8.76
N LEU A 225 18.26 3.03 -8.34
CA LEU A 225 17.14 2.45 -9.09
C LEU A 225 16.95 3.10 -10.45
N LEU A 226 17.06 4.42 -10.52
CA LEU A 226 16.93 5.15 -11.79
C LEU A 226 18.04 4.72 -12.78
N ASP A 227 19.30 4.57 -12.30
CA ASP A 227 20.41 4.08 -13.11
C ASP A 227 20.18 2.63 -13.57
N LEU A 228 19.66 1.78 -12.68
CA LEU A 228 19.28 0.40 -13.05
C LEU A 228 18.18 0.38 -14.10
N MET A 229 17.09 1.11 -13.92
CA MET A 229 15.98 1.14 -14.86
C MET A 229 16.40 1.68 -16.23
N ALA A 230 17.28 2.70 -16.25
CA ALA A 230 17.80 3.25 -17.50
C ALA A 230 18.64 2.26 -18.29
N THR A 231 19.27 1.29 -17.61
CA THR A 231 20.21 0.32 -18.24
C THR A 231 19.62 -1.08 -18.41
N THR A 232 18.45 -1.36 -17.82
CA THR A 232 17.76 -2.65 -17.92
C THR A 232 16.52 -2.62 -18.82
N GLY A 233 16.27 -1.49 -19.51
CA GLY A 233 15.16 -1.35 -20.44
C GLY A 233 13.82 -0.91 -19.80
N TYR A 234 13.85 -0.47 -18.52
CA TYR A 234 12.66 -0.03 -17.80
C TYR A 234 12.56 1.51 -17.62
N VAL A 235 13.32 2.30 -18.41
CA VAL A 235 13.27 3.77 -18.29
C VAL A 235 11.86 4.34 -18.49
N ASP A 236 11.10 3.79 -19.43
CA ASP A 236 9.73 4.21 -19.73
C ASP A 236 8.70 3.79 -18.63
N ASN A 237 9.13 2.94 -17.69
CA ASN A 237 8.34 2.53 -16.55
C ASN A 237 8.45 3.54 -15.36
N ILE A 238 9.31 4.54 -15.46
CA ILE A 238 9.40 5.62 -14.46
C ILE A 238 8.24 6.58 -14.69
N GLU A 239 7.28 6.57 -13.77
CA GLU A 239 6.09 7.40 -13.93
C GLU A 239 6.26 8.78 -13.29
N ARG A 240 6.85 8.85 -12.08
CA ARG A 240 6.94 10.10 -11.33
C ARG A 240 8.07 10.10 -10.33
N GLY A 241 8.82 11.18 -10.26
CA GLY A 241 9.94 11.37 -9.35
C GLY A 241 11.29 11.28 -10.06
N PRO A 242 12.40 11.38 -9.29
CA PRO A 242 12.42 11.49 -7.82
C PRO A 242 11.91 12.85 -7.34
N GLY A 243 11.38 12.88 -6.13
CA GLY A 243 10.85 14.10 -5.54
C GLY A 243 10.62 14.00 -4.03
N ARG A 244 10.14 15.10 -3.46
CA ARG A 244 9.79 15.19 -2.05
C ARG A 244 8.32 15.56 -1.92
N HIS A 245 7.57 14.77 -1.15
CA HIS A 245 6.25 15.16 -0.66
C HIS A 245 6.37 16.08 0.56
N GLY A 246 5.40 16.98 0.77
CA GLY A 246 5.13 17.53 2.10
C GLY A 246 4.52 16.46 2.98
N ILE A 247 3.53 15.74 2.45
CA ILE A 247 2.91 14.57 3.08
C ILE A 247 3.99 13.53 3.41
N ALA A 248 3.93 12.98 4.62
CA ALA A 248 4.85 11.96 5.12
C ALA A 248 6.33 12.39 5.12
N ASN A 249 6.68 13.60 4.68
CA ASN A 249 8.08 14.00 4.45
C ASN A 249 8.82 13.03 3.51
N ALA A 250 8.10 12.29 2.67
CA ALA A 250 8.67 11.19 1.89
C ALA A 250 9.51 11.68 0.70
N PHE A 251 10.72 11.13 0.55
CA PHE A 251 11.48 11.17 -0.70
C PHE A 251 11.07 9.95 -1.52
N PHE A 252 10.53 10.14 -2.71
CA PHE A 252 9.77 9.14 -3.44
C PHE A 252 10.20 8.97 -4.90
N LEU A 253 9.87 7.80 -5.43
CA LEU A 253 9.85 7.45 -6.85
C LEU A 253 8.67 6.49 -7.11
N TYR A 254 7.83 6.80 -8.10
CA TYR A 254 6.77 5.92 -8.59
C TYR A 254 7.18 5.29 -9.91
N ILE A 255 7.04 3.98 -9.98
CA ILE A 255 7.34 3.17 -11.15
C ILE A 255 6.16 2.24 -11.47
N LEU A 256 5.99 1.91 -12.73
CA LEU A 256 5.01 0.93 -13.19
C LEU A 256 5.74 -0.39 -13.48
N ASP A 257 5.19 -1.50 -13.03
CA ASP A 257 5.68 -2.81 -13.46
C ASP A 257 5.27 -3.09 -14.92
N PRO A 258 5.72 -4.18 -15.55
CA PRO A 258 5.39 -4.51 -16.93
C PRO A 258 3.89 -4.67 -17.23
N ASP A 259 3.06 -4.91 -16.21
CA ASP A 259 1.60 -5.03 -16.30
C ASP A 259 0.85 -3.75 -15.92
N GLY A 260 1.57 -2.70 -15.50
CA GLY A 260 1.03 -1.40 -15.12
C GLY A 260 0.67 -1.29 -13.63
N HIS A 261 1.04 -2.26 -12.78
CA HIS A 261 0.90 -2.11 -11.34
C HIS A 261 1.90 -1.08 -10.83
N ARG A 262 1.41 -0.08 -10.10
CA ARG A 262 2.27 0.98 -9.57
C ARG A 262 2.94 0.56 -8.27
N THR A 263 4.24 0.77 -8.22
CA THR A 263 5.06 0.61 -7.02
C THR A 263 5.69 1.93 -6.63
N GLU A 264 5.60 2.30 -5.36
CA GLU A 264 6.35 3.40 -4.78
C GLU A 264 7.61 2.87 -4.10
N ILE A 265 8.75 3.49 -4.39
CA ILE A 265 9.99 3.30 -3.65
C ILE A 265 10.28 4.59 -2.92
N TYR A 266 10.37 4.54 -1.57
CA TYR A 266 10.49 5.77 -0.79
C TYR A 266 11.29 5.59 0.49
N CYS A 267 11.67 6.72 1.08
CA CYS A 267 12.35 6.79 2.36
C CYS A 267 12.16 8.17 3.02
N SER A 268 12.74 8.33 4.20
CA SER A 268 12.80 9.61 4.94
C SER A 268 11.47 10.08 5.51
N ASP A 269 10.49 9.19 5.67
CA ASP A 269 9.28 9.46 6.42
C ASP A 269 9.58 9.64 7.92
N TYR A 270 8.68 10.33 8.62
CA TYR A 270 8.75 10.43 10.07
C TYR A 270 8.06 9.25 10.76
N GLN A 271 8.26 9.12 12.06
CA GLN A 271 7.59 8.12 12.89
C GLN A 271 6.52 8.76 13.78
N THR A 272 5.41 8.08 13.95
CA THR A 272 4.37 8.40 14.92
C THR A 272 4.50 7.45 16.11
N VAL A 273 5.11 7.95 17.18
CA VAL A 273 5.42 7.13 18.38
C VAL A 273 4.32 7.25 19.41
N ASP A 274 3.75 8.45 19.54
CA ASP A 274 2.70 8.72 20.53
C ASP A 274 1.33 8.29 20.00
N PRO A 275 0.54 7.57 20.79
CA PRO A 275 -0.76 7.06 20.33
C PRO A 275 -1.82 8.16 20.15
N ASP A 276 -1.60 9.34 20.70
CA ASP A 276 -2.50 10.48 20.75
C ASP A 276 -1.98 11.70 19.96
N HIS A 277 -1.09 11.46 18.96
CA HIS A 277 -0.61 12.52 18.09
C HIS A 277 -1.76 13.23 17.36
N GLU A 278 -1.61 14.52 17.10
CA GLU A 278 -2.56 15.28 16.31
C GLU A 278 -2.31 15.06 14.81
N PRO A 279 -3.34 14.70 14.02
CA PRO A 279 -3.20 14.56 12.58
C PRO A 279 -2.79 15.86 11.90
N ILE A 280 -1.82 15.79 10.98
CA ILE A 280 -1.42 16.93 10.17
C ILE A 280 -2.52 17.22 9.13
N HIS A 281 -2.98 18.47 9.10
CA HIS A 281 -4.00 18.94 8.17
C HIS A 281 -3.37 19.59 6.95
N TRP A 282 -3.75 19.15 5.75
CA TRP A 282 -3.41 19.75 4.49
C TRP A 282 -4.63 20.34 3.79
N ASP A 283 -4.51 21.58 3.30
CA ASP A 283 -5.49 22.13 2.37
C ASP A 283 -5.34 21.48 0.99
N LEU A 284 -6.44 21.07 0.37
CA LEU A 284 -6.40 20.52 -0.99
C LEU A 284 -5.71 21.46 -2.00
N LYS A 285 -5.83 22.77 -1.79
CA LYS A 285 -5.25 23.80 -2.67
C LYS A 285 -3.76 24.04 -2.42
N ASP A 286 -3.18 23.46 -1.37
CA ASP A 286 -1.74 23.58 -1.10
C ASP A 286 -0.95 22.63 -2.01
N PRO A 287 -0.17 23.14 -2.98
CA PRO A 287 0.61 22.30 -3.87
C PRO A 287 1.76 21.55 -3.17
N GLN A 288 2.27 22.12 -2.07
CA GLN A 288 3.41 21.56 -1.34
C GLN A 288 3.08 20.24 -0.65
N ARG A 289 1.79 19.98 -0.33
CA ARG A 289 1.36 18.69 0.22
C ARG A 289 1.81 17.52 -0.66
N GLN A 290 1.62 17.63 -1.97
CA GLN A 290 1.87 16.57 -2.94
C GLN A 290 3.28 16.64 -3.52
N THR A 291 3.80 17.85 -3.76
CA THR A 291 5.13 18.07 -4.33
C THR A 291 5.78 19.26 -3.63
N LEU A 292 6.58 18.99 -2.62
CA LEU A 292 7.39 20.02 -1.96
C LEU A 292 8.49 20.50 -2.92
N TRP A 293 9.11 19.57 -3.64
CA TRP A 293 9.98 19.81 -4.78
C TRP A 293 10.06 18.56 -5.68
N GLY A 294 10.44 18.76 -6.93
CA GLY A 294 10.49 17.73 -7.98
C GLY A 294 9.45 17.99 -9.07
N ALA A 295 9.37 17.07 -10.03
CA ALA A 295 8.38 17.16 -11.08
C ALA A 295 6.96 16.93 -10.51
N PRO A 296 5.96 17.70 -10.96
CA PRO A 296 4.58 17.48 -10.58
C PRO A 296 4.08 16.11 -11.08
N ALA A 297 2.94 15.66 -10.54
CA ALA A 297 2.36 14.38 -10.92
C ALA A 297 1.84 14.41 -12.37
N PRO A 298 2.11 13.39 -13.19
CA PRO A 298 1.49 13.25 -14.50
C PRO A 298 -0.01 12.92 -14.36
N ARG A 299 -0.76 13.06 -15.45
CA ARG A 299 -2.20 12.75 -15.46
C ARG A 299 -2.48 11.30 -15.09
N SER A 300 -1.66 10.36 -15.58
CA SER A 300 -1.77 8.92 -15.27
C SER A 300 -1.76 8.62 -13.78
N TRP A 301 -1.00 9.39 -12.99
CA TRP A 301 -0.92 9.22 -11.54
C TRP A 301 -2.28 9.44 -10.84
N PHE A 302 -3.18 10.24 -11.42
CA PHE A 302 -4.52 10.50 -10.88
C PHE A 302 -5.61 9.57 -11.45
N GLU A 303 -5.38 8.99 -12.61
CA GLU A 303 -6.40 8.25 -13.35
C GLU A 303 -6.19 6.74 -13.34
N HIS A 304 -4.93 6.29 -13.23
CA HIS A 304 -4.59 4.88 -13.28
C HIS A 304 -4.43 4.27 -11.89
N GLY A 305 -4.99 3.07 -11.71
CA GLY A 305 -4.81 2.22 -10.55
C GLY A 305 -5.21 0.80 -10.91
N THR A 306 -4.57 -0.16 -10.26
CA THR A 306 -4.87 -1.58 -10.43
C THR A 306 -6.27 -1.88 -9.91
N LEU A 307 -7.10 -2.56 -10.71
CA LEU A 307 -8.42 -3.02 -10.27
C LEU A 307 -8.27 -4.06 -9.15
N PHE A 308 -9.22 -4.08 -8.22
CA PHE A 308 -9.38 -5.24 -7.36
C PHE A 308 -10.25 -6.29 -8.05
N ASP A 309 -9.85 -7.56 -7.92
CA ASP A 309 -10.56 -8.68 -8.51
C ASP A 309 -12.03 -8.72 -8.06
N GLY A 310 -12.94 -8.83 -9.00
CA GLY A 310 -14.38 -8.87 -8.73
C GLY A 310 -15.01 -7.53 -8.32
N THR A 311 -14.31 -6.39 -8.48
CA THR A 311 -14.86 -5.07 -8.13
C THR A 311 -15.16 -4.20 -9.35
N GLU A 312 -16.16 -3.34 -9.23
CA GLU A 312 -16.48 -2.32 -10.21
C GLU A 312 -16.21 -0.93 -9.62
N PRO A 313 -15.20 -0.20 -10.14
CA PRO A 313 -14.91 1.15 -9.69
C PRO A 313 -16.05 2.12 -9.98
N ARG A 314 -16.30 3.02 -9.04
CA ARG A 314 -17.29 4.10 -9.14
C ARG A 314 -16.57 5.44 -9.14
N GLU A 315 -17.12 6.41 -9.88
CA GLU A 315 -16.61 7.77 -9.84
C GLU A 315 -16.90 8.42 -8.47
N SER A 316 -15.94 9.24 -8.03
CA SER A 316 -16.18 10.10 -6.88
C SER A 316 -17.10 11.26 -7.22
N GLU A 317 -17.91 11.68 -6.24
CA GLU A 317 -18.70 12.91 -6.32
C GLU A 317 -17.84 14.18 -6.21
N LEU A 318 -16.69 14.09 -5.50
CA LEU A 318 -15.77 15.21 -5.38
C LEU A 318 -14.94 15.37 -6.67
N LYS A 319 -15.17 16.47 -7.38
CA LYS A 319 -14.50 16.81 -8.64
C LYS A 319 -13.51 17.97 -8.43
N ALA A 320 -12.47 17.76 -7.66
CA ALA A 320 -11.41 18.75 -7.58
C ALA A 320 -10.47 18.65 -8.80
N GLN A 321 -9.93 19.78 -9.20
CA GLN A 321 -8.90 19.80 -10.23
C GLN A 321 -7.60 19.24 -9.65
N PRO A 322 -7.03 18.16 -10.21
CA PRO A 322 -5.73 17.71 -9.80
C PRO A 322 -4.69 18.80 -10.15
N ILE A 323 -3.71 18.99 -9.28
CA ILE A 323 -2.55 19.85 -9.56
C ILE A 323 -1.65 19.08 -10.52
N ILE A 324 -1.94 19.21 -11.79
CA ILE A 324 -1.16 18.58 -12.86
C ILE A 324 -0.01 19.53 -13.22
N ALA A 325 1.12 18.96 -13.63
CA ALA A 325 2.18 19.69 -14.30
C ALA A 325 1.60 20.43 -15.52
N PRO A 326 2.00 21.66 -15.76
CA PRO A 326 1.69 22.33 -16.99
C PRO A 326 2.26 21.59 -18.20
#